data_ecc63e3aeb47cf91f815ea901c7e32b2
#
_entry.id   ecc63e3aeb47cf91f815ea901c7e32b2
#
_cell.length_a   1.000
_cell.length_b   1.000
_cell.length_c   1.000
_cell.angle_alpha   90.00
_cell.angle_beta   90.00
_cell.angle_gamma   90.00
#
_symmetry.space_group_name_H-M   'P 1'
#
loop_
_entity.id
_entity.type
_entity.pdbx_description
1 polymer ?
#
loop_
_entity_poly.entity_id
_entity_poly.type
_entity_poly.pdbx_seq_one_letter_code
_entity_poly.pdbx_strand_id
1 'polypeptide(L)'
;IEVLDFSPEVEIEKKNSKAGKNGSKSSNWGGFRGKGDSRSDSLNLPLGWSDESNLAWRMAIEGYGQSTPVVWGERVFSTSTEGEESERLLVHCHNLKDGELQWCKSVPTPVRIKRSQYVSQAAPSPVVDARGVFVFFESGLLMGLSHSGTELWRRSLTEEYGPMMGNHGIGGSLFQSADSLGVLVDHDGPSYLMRVDKK
;
A
#
# COMPACT_ATOMS: atom_id res chain seq x y z
N ILE A 1 38.49 10.96 -4.52
CA ILE A 1 37.10 10.61 -4.96
C ILE A 1 36.47 11.94 -5.30
N GLU A 2 36.38 12.24 -6.59
CA GLU A 2 35.65 13.40 -7.11
C GLU A 2 34.17 13.16 -7.03
N VAL A 3 33.43 14.02 -6.33
CA VAL A 3 31.97 14.01 -6.32
C VAL A 3 31.51 14.83 -7.51
N LEU A 4 30.95 14.18 -8.52
CA LEU A 4 30.32 14.84 -9.66
C LEU A 4 29.01 15.46 -9.21
N ASP A 5 28.93 16.78 -9.25
CA ASP A 5 27.69 17.55 -9.03
C ASP A 5 26.83 17.50 -10.30
N PHE A 6 25.68 16.83 -10.21
CA PHE A 6 24.66 16.78 -11.26
C PHE A 6 23.51 17.74 -10.94
N SER A 7 23.80 19.03 -10.95
CA SER A 7 22.75 20.06 -10.94
C SER A 7 22.43 20.46 -12.39
N PRO A 8 21.31 20.03 -12.97
CA PRO A 8 20.87 20.60 -14.24
C PRO A 8 20.25 21.97 -13.99
N GLU A 9 20.86 23.03 -14.47
CA GLU A 9 20.17 24.31 -14.64
C GLU A 9 19.08 24.15 -15.70
N VAL A 10 17.83 24.06 -15.25
CA VAL A 10 16.66 24.09 -16.15
C VAL A 10 16.08 25.49 -16.12
N GLU A 11 16.33 26.29 -17.17
CA GLU A 11 15.56 27.49 -17.43
C GLU A 11 14.09 27.14 -17.70
N ILE A 12 13.21 27.51 -16.77
CA ILE A 12 11.76 27.32 -16.92
C ILE A 12 11.15 28.57 -17.54
N GLU A 13 10.87 28.54 -18.84
CA GLU A 13 9.99 29.53 -19.47
C GLU A 13 8.59 29.48 -18.84
N LYS A 14 8.18 30.55 -18.18
CA LYS A 14 6.83 30.76 -17.66
C LYS A 14 5.86 31.00 -18.81
N LYS A 15 5.22 29.96 -19.33
CA LYS A 15 3.99 30.12 -20.14
C LYS A 15 2.77 30.27 -19.22
N ASN A 16 2.21 31.49 -19.22
CA ASN A 16 0.91 31.77 -18.62
C ASN A 16 -0.19 30.97 -19.34
N SER A 17 -0.66 29.87 -18.77
CA SER A 17 -1.87 29.18 -19.21
C SER A 17 -3.02 29.53 -18.28
N LYS A 18 -4.07 30.13 -18.85
CA LYS A 18 -5.34 30.40 -18.18
C LYS A 18 -5.91 29.13 -17.55
N ALA A 19 -6.21 29.18 -16.26
CA ALA A 19 -6.85 28.10 -15.51
C ALA A 19 -8.22 27.77 -16.13
N GLY A 20 -8.28 26.71 -16.90
CA GLY A 20 -9.53 26.06 -17.29
C GLY A 20 -10.09 25.32 -16.08
N LYS A 21 -11.35 25.58 -15.72
CA LYS A 21 -12.12 24.81 -14.75
C LYS A 21 -12.33 23.39 -15.29
N ASN A 22 -11.38 22.50 -15.07
CA ASN A 22 -11.60 21.06 -15.26
C ASN A 22 -11.75 20.43 -13.88
N GLY A 23 -12.90 19.81 -13.65
CA GLY A 23 -13.17 19.02 -12.46
C GLY A 23 -12.03 18.04 -12.21
N SER A 24 -11.47 18.08 -11.01
CA SER A 24 -10.45 17.16 -10.53
C SER A 24 -10.92 15.73 -10.76
N LYS A 25 -10.41 15.06 -11.79
CA LYS A 25 -10.41 13.60 -11.80
C LYS A 25 -9.56 13.18 -10.61
N SER A 26 -10.18 12.61 -9.59
CA SER A 26 -9.46 12.00 -8.47
C SER A 26 -8.48 10.99 -9.07
N SER A 27 -7.19 11.27 -8.96
CA SER A 27 -6.16 10.37 -9.46
C SER A 27 -6.02 9.22 -8.46
N ASN A 28 -6.75 8.12 -8.70
CA ASN A 28 -6.62 6.92 -7.90
C ASN A 28 -5.21 6.34 -8.03
N TRP A 29 -4.63 5.90 -6.92
CA TRP A 29 -3.35 5.20 -6.85
C TRP A 29 -3.62 3.78 -6.32
N GLY A 30 -4.00 2.89 -7.24
CA GLY A 30 -4.68 1.63 -6.91
C GLY A 30 -3.78 0.48 -6.45
N GLY A 31 -2.46 0.64 -6.36
CA GLY A 31 -1.54 -0.42 -5.95
C GLY A 31 -0.11 0.06 -5.85
N PHE A 32 0.82 -0.86 -5.59
CA PHE A 32 2.25 -0.57 -5.62
C PHE A 32 2.65 0.03 -6.97
N ARG A 33 3.31 1.18 -6.97
CA ARG A 33 3.67 1.95 -8.17
C ARG A 33 2.46 2.39 -9.02
N GLY A 34 1.31 2.64 -8.37
CA GLY A 34 0.08 3.11 -9.00
C GLY A 34 -0.61 2.04 -9.86
N LYS A 35 -0.45 2.11 -11.16
CA LYS A 35 -0.91 1.10 -12.13
C LYS A 35 0.18 0.06 -12.44
N GLY A 36 1.28 0.07 -11.70
CA GLY A 36 2.45 -0.78 -11.94
C GLY A 36 3.53 -0.13 -12.80
N ASP A 37 3.32 1.08 -13.30
CA ASP A 37 4.22 1.81 -14.20
C ASP A 37 4.93 3.01 -13.55
N SER A 38 4.63 3.32 -12.28
CA SER A 38 5.15 4.49 -11.54
C SER A 38 4.85 5.84 -12.17
N ARG A 39 3.81 5.93 -13.00
CA ARG A 39 3.42 7.18 -13.66
C ARG A 39 2.29 7.87 -12.92
N SER A 40 2.40 9.17 -12.79
CA SER A 40 1.36 10.04 -12.28
C SER A 40 0.87 10.96 -13.39
N ASP A 41 -0.44 11.13 -13.48
CA ASP A 41 -1.07 12.12 -14.37
C ASP A 41 -1.06 13.53 -13.75
N SER A 42 -0.51 13.70 -12.54
CA SER A 42 -0.41 14.99 -11.89
C SER A 42 0.69 15.84 -12.53
N LEU A 43 0.31 17.06 -12.96
CA LEU A 43 1.21 18.01 -13.62
C LEU A 43 1.98 18.91 -12.64
N ASN A 44 1.54 18.96 -11.37
CA ASN A 44 2.07 19.88 -10.37
C ASN A 44 2.59 19.10 -9.16
N LEU A 45 3.58 18.22 -9.40
CA LEU A 45 4.24 17.52 -8.30
C LEU A 45 5.25 18.47 -7.63
N PRO A 46 5.25 18.57 -6.29
CA PRO A 46 6.26 19.33 -5.59
C PRO A 46 7.64 18.66 -5.74
N LEU A 47 8.67 19.45 -5.94
CA LEU A 47 10.06 18.98 -6.05
C LEU A 47 10.81 18.99 -4.71
N GLY A 48 10.21 19.59 -3.69
CA GLY A 48 10.77 19.62 -2.33
C GLY A 48 9.68 19.54 -1.28
N TRP A 49 9.98 18.92 -0.16
CA TRP A 49 9.10 18.79 1.01
C TRP A 49 9.85 19.17 2.29
N SER A 50 9.15 19.81 3.20
CA SER A 50 9.55 19.98 4.59
C SER A 50 8.30 19.95 5.48
N ASP A 51 8.48 19.97 6.78
CA ASP A 51 7.35 20.07 7.73
C ASP A 51 6.56 21.37 7.56
N GLU A 52 7.14 22.37 6.91
CA GLU A 52 6.57 23.70 6.69
C GLU A 52 6.10 23.93 5.25
N SER A 53 6.43 23.02 4.32
CA SER A 53 6.18 23.22 2.90
C SER A 53 5.82 21.93 2.19
N ASN A 54 4.74 21.98 1.41
CA ASN A 54 4.26 20.87 0.59
C ASN A 54 3.84 19.61 1.37
N LEU A 55 3.64 19.73 2.68
CA LEU A 55 3.08 18.70 3.54
C LEU A 55 1.62 19.03 3.80
N ALA A 56 0.69 18.23 3.27
CA ALA A 56 -0.74 18.42 3.52
C ALA A 56 -1.11 18.03 4.95
N TRP A 57 -0.61 16.89 5.41
CA TRP A 57 -0.83 16.39 6.76
C TRP A 57 0.19 15.29 7.10
N ARG A 58 0.33 15.02 8.40
CA ARG A 58 1.12 13.91 8.95
C ARG A 58 0.30 13.22 10.04
N MET A 59 0.12 11.91 9.93
CA MET A 59 -0.58 11.11 10.92
C MET A 59 0.30 9.94 11.36
N ALA A 60 0.33 9.68 12.66
CA ALA A 60 0.88 8.45 13.19
C ALA A 60 -0.13 7.32 12.95
N ILE A 61 0.34 6.18 12.47
CA ILE A 61 -0.44 4.96 12.37
C ILE A 61 -0.07 4.01 13.50
N GLU A 62 -1.05 3.26 13.99
CA GLU A 62 -0.83 2.23 15.00
C GLU A 62 0.00 1.09 14.43
N GLY A 63 0.96 0.57 15.22
CA GLY A 63 1.79 -0.56 14.83
C GLY A 63 2.97 -0.20 13.93
N TYR A 64 3.49 -1.20 13.22
CA TYR A 64 4.62 -1.08 12.31
C TYR A 64 4.29 -1.63 10.92
N GLY A 65 4.49 -0.83 9.88
CA GLY A 65 4.19 -1.19 8.50
C GLY A 65 5.17 -0.54 7.52
N GLN A 66 5.36 -1.19 6.36
CA GLN A 66 6.21 -0.71 5.27
C GLN A 66 5.46 -0.72 3.92
N SER A 67 4.15 -0.97 3.95
CA SER A 67 3.35 -0.96 2.72
C SER A 67 3.30 0.43 2.09
N THR A 68 3.30 0.48 0.76
CA THR A 68 2.96 1.72 0.05
C THR A 68 1.47 2.03 0.26
N PRO A 69 1.11 3.23 0.71
CA PRO A 69 -0.28 3.63 0.77
C PRO A 69 -0.95 3.62 -0.62
N VAL A 70 -2.21 3.22 -0.67
CA VAL A 70 -3.02 3.25 -1.90
C VAL A 70 -4.19 4.20 -1.76
N VAL A 71 -4.62 4.79 -2.87
CA VAL A 71 -5.63 5.86 -2.88
C VAL A 71 -6.80 5.50 -3.78
N TRP A 72 -8.01 5.65 -3.25
CA TRP A 72 -9.24 5.52 -4.01
C TRP A 72 -10.26 6.60 -3.60
N GLY A 73 -10.60 7.48 -4.52
CA GLY A 73 -11.44 8.63 -4.21
C GLY A 73 -10.78 9.52 -3.15
N GLU A 74 -11.48 9.74 -2.06
CA GLU A 74 -11.00 10.56 -0.93
C GLU A 74 -10.41 9.74 0.22
N ARG A 75 -10.00 8.49 -0.04
CA ARG A 75 -9.48 7.56 0.97
C ARG A 75 -8.06 7.13 0.68
N VAL A 76 -7.27 7.04 1.74
CA VAL A 76 -5.91 6.47 1.74
C VAL A 76 -5.93 5.22 2.60
N PHE A 77 -5.45 4.11 2.05
CA PHE A 77 -5.36 2.84 2.77
C PHE A 77 -3.91 2.45 2.97
N SER A 78 -3.59 1.95 4.15
CA SER A 78 -2.27 1.40 4.51
C SER A 78 -2.43 0.22 5.43
N THR A 79 -1.36 -0.56 5.63
CA THR A 79 -1.34 -1.72 6.51
C THR A 79 -0.20 -1.61 7.51
N SER A 80 -0.42 -2.19 8.69
CA SER A 80 0.59 -2.35 9.73
C SER A 80 0.33 -3.61 10.54
N THR A 81 1.28 -3.95 11.42
CA THR A 81 1.14 -5.03 12.40
C THR A 81 1.44 -4.51 13.78
N GLU A 82 0.80 -5.06 14.79
CA GLU A 82 0.96 -4.70 16.19
C GLU A 82 1.29 -5.93 17.04
N GLY A 83 2.08 -5.69 18.10
CA GLY A 83 2.60 -6.72 19.00
C GLY A 83 4.01 -7.17 18.64
N GLU A 84 4.69 -7.82 19.58
CA GLU A 84 6.08 -8.29 19.39
C GLU A 84 6.19 -9.45 18.40
N GLU A 85 5.13 -10.25 18.31
CA GLU A 85 5.00 -11.36 17.36
C GLU A 85 3.95 -11.05 16.28
N SER A 86 3.65 -9.75 16.06
CA SER A 86 2.64 -9.28 15.11
C SER A 86 1.28 -9.95 15.32
N GLU A 87 0.83 -10.01 16.56
CA GLU A 87 -0.41 -10.67 16.98
C GLU A 87 -1.65 -10.11 16.32
N ARG A 88 -1.59 -8.83 15.91
CA ARG A 88 -2.67 -8.13 15.23
C ARG A 88 -2.22 -7.56 13.90
N LEU A 89 -3.03 -7.79 12.88
CA LEU A 89 -2.87 -7.24 11.53
C LEU A 89 -3.87 -6.10 11.37
N LEU A 90 -3.37 -4.94 10.95
CA LEU A 90 -4.15 -3.71 10.90
C LEU A 90 -4.28 -3.20 9.46
N VAL A 91 -5.49 -2.78 9.10
CA VAL A 91 -5.76 -2.05 7.86
C VAL A 91 -6.35 -0.70 8.23
N HIS A 92 -5.70 0.37 7.83
CA HIS A 92 -6.10 1.74 8.13
C HIS A 92 -6.75 2.39 6.91
N CYS A 93 -7.75 3.20 7.15
CA CYS A 93 -8.33 4.09 6.17
C CYS A 93 -8.33 5.51 6.71
N HIS A 94 -7.67 6.41 6.01
CA HIS A 94 -7.61 7.83 6.34
C HIS A 94 -8.28 8.66 5.24
N ASN A 95 -8.77 9.82 5.61
CA ASN A 95 -9.23 10.81 4.65
C ASN A 95 -8.02 11.41 3.90
N LEU A 96 -8.10 11.47 2.58
CA LEU A 96 -7.00 11.99 1.74
C LEU A 96 -6.73 13.48 1.96
N LYS A 97 -7.74 14.27 2.33
CA LYS A 97 -7.64 15.73 2.44
C LYS A 97 -6.91 16.17 3.70
N ASP A 98 -7.19 15.53 4.84
CA ASP A 98 -6.76 15.98 6.17
C ASP A 98 -6.07 14.90 7.00
N GLY A 99 -6.02 13.65 6.51
CA GLY A 99 -5.40 12.52 7.19
C GLY A 99 -6.24 11.94 8.34
N GLU A 100 -7.47 12.42 8.58
CA GLU A 100 -8.31 11.92 9.66
C GLU A 100 -8.59 10.43 9.50
N LEU A 101 -8.40 9.66 10.59
CA LEU A 101 -8.69 8.23 10.62
C LEU A 101 -10.20 8.01 10.47
N GLN A 102 -10.60 7.36 9.38
CA GLN A 102 -12.00 6.99 9.15
C GLN A 102 -12.37 5.65 9.77
N TRP A 103 -11.48 4.69 9.67
CA TRP A 103 -11.59 3.40 10.35
C TRP A 103 -10.25 2.66 10.38
N CYS A 104 -10.13 1.78 11.36
CA CYS A 104 -9.05 0.81 11.48
C CYS A 104 -9.66 -0.59 11.67
N LYS A 105 -9.37 -1.51 10.76
CA LYS A 105 -9.75 -2.91 10.90
C LYS A 105 -8.59 -3.67 11.51
N SER A 106 -8.81 -4.25 12.69
CA SER A 106 -7.86 -5.14 13.37
C SER A 106 -8.36 -6.58 13.27
N VAL A 107 -7.46 -7.49 12.90
CA VAL A 107 -7.73 -8.93 12.89
C VAL A 107 -6.56 -9.67 13.54
N PRO A 108 -6.80 -10.81 14.23
CA PRO A 108 -5.72 -11.62 14.75
C PRO A 108 -4.92 -12.22 13.59
N THR A 109 -3.61 -12.35 13.79
CA THR A 109 -2.77 -13.06 12.82
C THR A 109 -3.11 -14.56 12.83
N PRO A 110 -3.21 -15.20 11.67
CA PRO A 110 -3.40 -16.67 11.62
C PRO A 110 -2.17 -17.41 12.13
N VAL A 111 -0.99 -16.84 11.91
CA VAL A 111 0.29 -17.42 12.35
C VAL A 111 1.14 -16.33 12.98
N ARG A 112 1.67 -16.61 14.19
CA ARG A 112 2.59 -15.69 14.85
C ARG A 112 3.98 -15.87 14.25
N ILE A 113 4.54 -14.77 13.79
CA ILE A 113 5.87 -14.70 13.21
C ILE A 113 6.65 -13.65 13.99
N LYS A 114 7.83 -14.02 14.46
CA LYS A 114 8.71 -13.09 15.16
C LYS A 114 9.04 -11.91 14.25
N ARG A 115 8.87 -10.71 14.77
CA ARG A 115 9.14 -9.47 14.04
C ARG A 115 10.58 -9.42 13.54
N SER A 116 10.76 -9.24 12.24
CA SER A 116 12.05 -8.96 11.62
C SER A 116 12.48 -7.51 11.90
N GLN A 117 13.79 -7.28 11.99
CA GLN A 117 14.34 -5.93 12.06
C GLN A 117 14.37 -5.23 10.68
N TYR A 118 14.25 -5.98 9.61
CA TYR A 118 14.43 -5.50 8.24
C TYR A 118 13.11 -5.33 7.48
N VAL A 119 12.21 -6.26 7.63
CA VAL A 119 10.95 -6.30 6.88
C VAL A 119 9.78 -6.38 7.85
N SER A 120 8.80 -5.51 7.64
CA SER A 120 7.51 -5.58 8.33
C SER A 120 6.68 -6.71 7.75
N GLN A 121 5.95 -7.43 8.61
CA GLN A 121 4.95 -8.41 8.17
C GLN A 121 3.77 -7.80 7.42
N ALA A 122 3.69 -6.46 7.37
CA ALA A 122 2.81 -5.65 6.54
C ALA A 122 3.61 -4.88 5.46
N ALA A 123 4.67 -5.49 4.89
CA ALA A 123 5.41 -4.92 3.77
C ALA A 123 4.66 -5.02 2.43
N PRO A 124 3.90 -6.09 2.13
CA PRO A 124 3.12 -6.15 0.91
C PRO A 124 2.14 -4.98 0.81
N SER A 125 2.22 -4.24 -0.28
CA SER A 125 1.30 -3.11 -0.51
C SER A 125 -0.08 -3.61 -0.90
N PRO A 126 -1.15 -3.00 -0.35
CA PRO A 126 -2.51 -3.32 -0.74
C PRO A 126 -2.79 -2.93 -2.20
N VAL A 127 -3.92 -3.41 -2.71
CA VAL A 127 -4.53 -2.89 -3.93
C VAL A 127 -5.95 -2.44 -3.65
N VAL A 128 -6.42 -1.44 -4.41
CA VAL A 128 -7.77 -0.90 -4.26
C VAL A 128 -8.39 -0.60 -5.62
N ASP A 129 -9.69 -0.89 -5.75
CA ASP A 129 -10.50 -0.54 -6.92
C ASP A 129 -11.95 -0.19 -6.49
N ALA A 130 -12.87 -0.09 -7.43
CA ALA A 130 -14.27 0.22 -7.15
C ALA A 130 -14.99 -0.82 -6.26
N ARG A 131 -14.47 -2.04 -6.14
CA ARG A 131 -15.07 -3.12 -5.32
C ARG A 131 -14.65 -3.04 -3.85
N GLY A 132 -13.41 -2.59 -3.59
CA GLY A 132 -12.88 -2.53 -2.24
C GLY A 132 -11.37 -2.46 -2.19
N VAL A 133 -10.84 -2.67 -1.01
CA VAL A 133 -9.40 -2.76 -0.73
C VAL A 133 -9.03 -4.21 -0.41
N PHE A 134 -7.94 -4.68 -1.00
CA PHE A 134 -7.44 -6.03 -0.83
C PHE A 134 -6.04 -5.98 -0.24
N VAL A 135 -5.81 -6.76 0.80
CA VAL A 135 -4.57 -6.74 1.58
C VAL A 135 -3.98 -8.14 1.69
N PHE A 136 -2.67 -8.20 1.74
CA PHE A 136 -1.91 -9.42 1.97
C PHE A 136 -0.87 -9.15 3.05
N PHE A 137 -0.73 -10.09 3.98
CA PHE A 137 0.25 -10.03 5.06
C PHE A 137 1.19 -11.23 4.99
N GLU A 138 2.41 -11.06 5.46
CA GLU A 138 3.42 -12.12 5.50
C GLU A 138 2.95 -13.39 6.23
N SER A 139 2.05 -13.24 7.21
CA SER A 139 1.42 -14.37 7.90
C SER A 139 0.56 -15.26 7.00
N GLY A 140 0.44 -14.91 5.71
CA GLY A 140 -0.39 -15.61 4.72
C GLY A 140 -1.83 -15.17 4.70
N LEU A 141 -2.23 -14.19 5.52
CA LEU A 141 -3.59 -13.66 5.47
C LEU A 141 -3.77 -12.82 4.20
N LEU A 142 -4.70 -13.26 3.36
CA LEU A 142 -5.23 -12.51 2.21
C LEU A 142 -6.68 -12.14 2.51
N MET A 143 -7.04 -10.85 2.37
CA MET A 143 -8.37 -10.37 2.78
C MET A 143 -8.89 -9.30 1.82
N GLY A 144 -10.19 -9.35 1.53
CA GLY A 144 -10.95 -8.31 0.85
C GLY A 144 -11.84 -7.56 1.84
N LEU A 145 -11.80 -6.22 1.78
CA LEU A 145 -12.64 -5.33 2.57
C LEU A 145 -13.40 -4.38 1.64
N SER A 146 -14.60 -3.99 2.04
CA SER A 146 -15.30 -2.85 1.43
C SER A 146 -14.55 -1.54 1.73
N HIS A 147 -14.87 -0.46 1.03
CA HIS A 147 -14.30 0.87 1.34
C HIS A 147 -14.69 1.39 2.73
N SER A 148 -15.71 0.82 3.37
CA SER A 148 -16.12 1.13 4.75
C SER A 148 -15.50 0.22 5.81
N GLY A 149 -14.56 -0.67 5.43
CA GLY A 149 -13.86 -1.56 6.36
C GLY A 149 -14.63 -2.85 6.72
N THR A 150 -15.78 -3.10 6.07
CA THR A 150 -16.50 -4.37 6.24
C THR A 150 -15.75 -5.47 5.51
N GLU A 151 -15.49 -6.56 6.21
CA GLU A 151 -14.87 -7.74 5.63
C GLU A 151 -15.80 -8.39 4.62
N LEU A 152 -15.30 -8.63 3.40
CA LEU A 152 -16.01 -9.32 2.33
C LEU A 152 -15.66 -10.80 2.33
N TRP A 153 -14.38 -11.10 2.45
CA TRP A 153 -13.84 -12.45 2.53
C TRP A 153 -12.40 -12.44 3.08
N ARG A 154 -11.94 -13.59 3.54
CA ARG A 154 -10.54 -13.84 3.90
C ARG A 154 -10.10 -15.25 3.54
N ARG A 155 -8.79 -15.42 3.35
CA ARG A 155 -8.12 -16.71 3.17
C ARG A 155 -6.81 -16.70 3.96
N SER A 156 -6.48 -17.84 4.52
CA SER A 156 -5.17 -18.08 5.14
C SER A 156 -4.35 -18.98 4.22
N LEU A 157 -3.44 -18.38 3.47
CA LEU A 157 -2.59 -19.14 2.55
C LEU A 157 -1.63 -20.07 3.28
N THR A 158 -1.28 -19.74 4.52
CA THR A 158 -0.47 -20.62 5.39
C THR A 158 -1.22 -21.88 5.82
N GLU A 159 -2.52 -21.78 6.07
CA GLU A 159 -3.37 -22.94 6.36
C GLU A 159 -3.65 -23.79 5.11
N GLU A 160 -3.78 -23.16 3.95
CA GLU A 160 -4.11 -23.83 2.70
C GLU A 160 -2.89 -24.50 2.02
N TYR A 161 -1.72 -23.86 2.09
CA TYR A 161 -0.51 -24.26 1.32
C TYR A 161 0.71 -24.53 2.19
N GLY A 162 0.59 -24.40 3.51
CA GLY A 162 1.69 -24.60 4.44
C GLY A 162 2.43 -23.31 4.83
N PRO A 163 3.35 -23.41 5.79
CA PRO A 163 4.06 -22.25 6.35
C PRO A 163 4.95 -21.58 5.31
N MET A 164 4.99 -20.27 5.34
CA MET A 164 5.93 -19.47 4.58
C MET A 164 7.28 -19.48 5.30
N MET A 165 8.33 -19.90 4.61
CA MET A 165 9.67 -20.14 5.16
C MET A 165 10.65 -19.07 4.66
N GLY A 166 11.63 -18.72 5.48
CA GLY A 166 12.64 -17.74 5.15
C GLY A 166 12.88 -16.77 6.29
N ASN A 167 13.94 -15.97 6.18
CA ASN A 167 14.36 -15.04 7.22
C ASN A 167 14.15 -13.56 6.82
N HIS A 168 13.73 -13.29 5.58
CA HIS A 168 13.54 -11.93 5.05
C HIS A 168 12.06 -11.54 4.90
N GLY A 169 11.14 -12.48 5.13
CA GLY A 169 9.70 -12.26 4.98
C GLY A 169 9.22 -12.23 3.52
N ILE A 170 7.92 -12.07 3.35
CA ILE A 170 7.26 -11.98 2.04
C ILE A 170 7.02 -10.51 1.72
N GLY A 171 7.84 -9.94 0.82
CA GLY A 171 7.73 -8.54 0.39
C GLY A 171 6.89 -8.34 -0.88
N GLY A 172 6.43 -9.41 -1.53
CA GLY A 172 5.67 -9.35 -2.78
C GLY A 172 4.33 -8.63 -2.61
N SER A 173 4.19 -7.45 -3.24
CA SER A 173 2.92 -6.71 -3.23
C SER A 173 1.89 -7.37 -4.13
N LEU A 174 0.60 -7.19 -3.79
CA LEU A 174 -0.49 -7.61 -4.64
C LEU A 174 -0.45 -6.88 -5.98
N PHE A 175 -0.85 -7.58 -7.03
CA PHE A 175 -1.24 -6.95 -8.29
C PHE A 175 -2.68 -7.33 -8.65
N GLN A 176 -3.31 -6.56 -9.54
CA GLN A 176 -4.73 -6.75 -9.81
C GLN A 176 -5.07 -6.60 -11.27
N SER A 177 -6.08 -7.36 -11.69
CA SER A 177 -6.85 -7.13 -12.91
C SER A 177 -8.26 -6.65 -12.55
N ALA A 178 -9.13 -6.50 -13.54
CA ALA A 178 -10.52 -6.12 -13.29
C ALA A 178 -11.22 -7.06 -12.29
N ASP A 179 -11.04 -8.37 -12.38
CA ASP A 179 -11.80 -9.36 -11.63
C ASP A 179 -10.96 -10.18 -10.65
N SER A 180 -9.64 -10.08 -10.69
CA SER A 180 -8.77 -10.95 -9.91
C SER A 180 -7.58 -10.23 -9.31
N LEU A 181 -7.05 -10.84 -8.26
CA LEU A 181 -5.77 -10.53 -7.63
C LEU A 181 -4.72 -11.51 -8.10
N GLY A 182 -3.49 -11.05 -8.24
CA GLY A 182 -2.33 -11.90 -8.33
C GLY A 182 -1.54 -11.82 -7.03
N VAL A 183 -1.16 -12.96 -6.51
CA VAL A 183 -0.38 -13.11 -5.28
C VAL A 183 0.86 -13.90 -5.60
N LEU A 184 2.03 -13.29 -5.46
CA LEU A 184 3.31 -13.98 -5.52
C LEU A 184 3.77 -14.30 -4.11
N VAL A 185 3.95 -15.57 -3.83
CA VAL A 185 4.58 -16.07 -2.62
C VAL A 185 5.91 -16.67 -3.01
N ASP A 186 6.98 -15.94 -2.71
CA ASP A 186 8.37 -16.34 -2.97
C ASP A 186 9.08 -16.48 -1.62
N HIS A 187 9.49 -17.71 -1.27
CA HIS A 187 10.08 -18.06 0.00
C HIS A 187 11.04 -19.26 -0.13
N ASP A 188 11.72 -19.65 0.95
CA ASP A 188 12.66 -20.77 0.95
C ASP A 188 12.00 -22.15 0.72
N GLY A 189 10.67 -22.21 0.75
CA GLY A 189 9.89 -23.39 0.37
C GLY A 189 9.48 -23.37 -1.11
N PRO A 190 8.46 -24.15 -1.49
CA PRO A 190 7.90 -24.11 -2.85
C PRO A 190 7.23 -22.77 -3.14
N SER A 191 7.92 -21.91 -3.90
CA SER A 191 7.35 -20.62 -4.34
C SER A 191 6.23 -20.83 -5.34
N TYR A 192 5.21 -19.94 -5.31
CA TYR A 192 4.07 -20.02 -6.20
C TYR A 192 3.50 -18.65 -6.56
N LEU A 193 2.87 -18.60 -7.71
CA LEU A 193 2.04 -17.48 -8.17
C LEU A 193 0.60 -17.96 -8.28
N MET A 194 -0.31 -17.25 -7.64
CA MET A 194 -1.73 -17.60 -7.70
C MET A 194 -2.58 -16.45 -8.18
N ARG A 195 -3.69 -16.82 -8.81
CA ARG A 195 -4.78 -15.92 -9.15
C ARG A 195 -5.95 -16.18 -8.20
N VAL A 196 -6.48 -15.12 -7.62
CA VAL A 196 -7.63 -15.16 -6.70
C VAL A 196 -8.73 -14.26 -7.24
N ASP A 197 -9.97 -14.74 -7.28
CA ASP A 197 -11.13 -13.90 -7.61
C ASP A 197 -11.37 -12.87 -6.49
N LYS A 198 -11.79 -11.67 -6.87
CA LYS A 198 -12.11 -10.58 -5.93
C LYS A 198 -13.48 -10.72 -5.27
N LYS A 199 -14.28 -11.70 -5.71
CA LYS A 199 -15.62 -11.98 -5.16
C LYS A 199 -15.56 -12.95 -4.01
#